data_1d27bbddda45d4ed3c5626b66f007e59
#
_entry.id   1d27bbddda45d4ed3c5626b66f007e59
#
_cell.length_a   1.000
_cell.length_b   1.000
_cell.length_c   1.000
_cell.angle_alpha   90.00
_cell.angle_beta   90.00
_cell.angle_gamma   90.00
#
_symmetry.space_group_name_H-M   'P 1'
#
loop_
_entity.id
_entity.type
_entity.pdbx_description
1 polymer ?
#
loop_
_entity_poly.entity_id
_entity_poly.type
_entity_poly.pdbx_seq_one_letter_code
_entity_poly.pdbx_strand_id
1 'polypeptide(L)'
;MQSSPRLPLPTTAPRDTEWRLPRHARSVGRARALFREQAASWELPPDVTDTAELLLSELMTNAYRHAKVPVGREIWARCILTDDHLRITVTDADTTLPQPAPAPAPACPDDESGRGLALVASLAADWGAQKRARGIGKEVWFEVALAGTRTQPSG
;
A
#
# COMPACT_ATOMS: atom_id res chain seq x y z
N MET A 1 33.93 -38.46 5.13
CA MET A 1 33.34 -37.21 5.60
C MET A 1 32.47 -36.63 4.50
N GLN A 2 31.21 -36.85 4.63
CA GLN A 2 30.29 -36.33 3.64
C GLN A 2 29.79 -34.97 4.14
N SER A 3 30.19 -33.92 3.43
CA SER A 3 29.53 -32.62 3.58
C SER A 3 28.09 -32.79 3.15
N SER A 4 27.19 -32.78 4.09
CA SER A 4 25.78 -32.67 3.75
C SER A 4 25.58 -31.42 2.89
N PRO A 5 25.01 -31.54 1.70
CA PRO A 5 24.68 -30.35 0.95
C PRO A 5 23.77 -29.49 1.82
N ARG A 6 24.23 -28.31 2.16
CA ARG A 6 23.41 -27.33 2.79
C ARG A 6 22.25 -27.08 1.81
N LEU A 7 21.09 -27.60 2.16
CA LEU A 7 19.88 -27.22 1.46
C LEU A 7 19.83 -25.70 1.44
N PRO A 8 19.66 -25.08 0.28
CA PRO A 8 19.43 -23.64 0.25
C PRO A 8 18.30 -23.36 1.22
N LEU A 9 18.54 -22.43 2.15
CA LEU A 9 17.50 -21.93 3.00
C LEU A 9 16.30 -21.66 2.13
N PRO A 10 15.09 -22.15 2.49
CA PRO A 10 13.94 -21.90 1.69
C PRO A 10 13.85 -20.38 1.53
N THR A 11 13.97 -19.92 0.30
CA THR A 11 13.59 -18.57 -0.03
C THR A 11 12.13 -18.48 0.39
N THR A 12 11.88 -17.80 1.49
CA THR A 12 10.52 -17.67 2.00
C THR A 12 9.69 -17.07 0.88
N ALA A 13 8.76 -17.85 0.36
CA ALA A 13 7.86 -17.36 -0.66
C ALA A 13 7.25 -16.07 -0.16
N PRO A 14 7.16 -15.00 -0.99
CA PRO A 14 6.59 -13.74 -0.54
C PRO A 14 5.21 -14.01 0.05
N ARG A 15 4.96 -13.46 1.23
CA ARG A 15 3.67 -13.53 1.86
C ARG A 15 2.75 -12.56 1.14
N ASP A 16 1.62 -13.05 0.69
CA ASP A 16 0.72 -12.32 -0.18
C ASP A 16 -0.71 -12.51 0.33
N THR A 17 -1.43 -11.42 0.49
CA THR A 17 -2.83 -11.45 0.86
C THR A 17 -3.57 -10.34 0.14
N GLU A 18 -4.82 -10.60 -0.22
CA GLU A 18 -5.67 -9.65 -0.93
C GLU A 18 -7.04 -9.61 -0.28
N TRP A 19 -7.58 -8.41 -0.13
CA TRP A 19 -8.94 -8.19 0.33
C TRP A 19 -9.74 -7.45 -0.72
N ARG A 20 -10.97 -7.88 -0.91
CA ARG A 20 -11.93 -7.21 -1.77
C ARG A 20 -12.99 -6.58 -0.89
N LEU A 21 -13.11 -5.27 -0.98
CA LEU A 21 -13.96 -4.50 -0.10
C LEU A 21 -14.96 -3.69 -0.92
N PRO A 22 -16.21 -3.54 -0.44
CA PRO A 22 -17.16 -2.69 -1.13
C PRO A 22 -16.67 -1.25 -1.14
N ARG A 23 -17.01 -0.52 -2.19
CA ARG A 23 -16.69 0.90 -2.26
C ARG A 23 -17.61 1.69 -1.33
N HIS A 24 -17.21 1.76 -0.09
CA HIS A 24 -17.95 2.41 0.99
C HIS A 24 -16.99 3.03 1.99
N ALA A 25 -17.40 4.11 2.65
CA ALA A 25 -16.57 4.77 3.66
C ALA A 25 -16.10 3.82 4.76
N ARG A 26 -16.94 2.86 5.13
CA ARG A 26 -16.61 1.83 6.14
C ARG A 26 -15.45 0.93 5.73
N SER A 27 -15.20 0.81 4.43
CA SER A 27 -14.13 -0.05 3.93
C SER A 27 -12.75 0.47 4.28
N VAL A 28 -12.59 1.78 4.50
CA VAL A 28 -11.33 2.35 4.97
C VAL A 28 -10.97 1.77 6.34
N GLY A 29 -11.88 1.85 7.30
CA GLY A 29 -11.66 1.27 8.64
C GLY A 29 -11.55 -0.25 8.61
N ARG A 30 -12.30 -0.91 7.74
CA ARG A 30 -12.22 -2.36 7.57
C ARG A 30 -10.85 -2.80 7.03
N ALA A 31 -10.34 -2.09 6.04
CA ALA A 31 -9.00 -2.37 5.50
C ALA A 31 -7.92 -2.21 6.57
N ARG A 32 -8.02 -1.17 7.39
CA ARG A 32 -7.10 -0.94 8.50
C ARG A 32 -7.11 -2.10 9.49
N ALA A 33 -8.29 -2.56 9.87
CA ALA A 33 -8.44 -3.67 10.81
C ALA A 33 -7.89 -4.97 10.24
N LEU A 34 -8.18 -5.27 8.98
CA LEU A 34 -7.65 -6.44 8.28
C LEU A 34 -6.13 -6.39 8.17
N PHE A 35 -5.59 -5.23 7.85
CA PHE A 35 -4.14 -5.06 7.76
C PHE A 35 -3.46 -5.24 9.12
N ARG A 36 -4.00 -4.67 10.20
CA ARG A 36 -3.44 -4.83 11.54
C ARG A 36 -3.39 -6.30 11.97
N GLU A 37 -4.45 -7.03 11.69
CA GLU A 37 -4.51 -8.46 11.97
C GLU A 37 -3.44 -9.22 11.17
N GLN A 38 -3.30 -8.90 9.89
CA GLN A 38 -2.29 -9.52 9.03
C GLN A 38 -0.87 -9.15 9.46
N ALA A 39 -0.64 -7.91 9.82
CA ALA A 39 0.65 -7.43 10.29
C ALA A 39 1.09 -8.15 11.58
N ALA A 40 0.15 -8.37 12.49
CA ALA A 40 0.40 -9.14 13.70
C ALA A 40 0.77 -10.59 13.38
N SER A 41 0.05 -11.21 12.44
CA SER A 41 0.34 -12.57 11.98
C SER A 41 1.73 -12.68 11.33
N TRP A 42 2.15 -11.66 10.61
CA TRP A 42 3.48 -11.59 9.98
C TRP A 42 4.56 -11.07 10.90
N GLU A 43 4.21 -10.71 12.11
CA GLU A 43 5.14 -10.16 13.12
C GLU A 43 5.89 -8.93 12.61
N LEU A 44 5.18 -8.03 11.93
CA LEU A 44 5.76 -6.78 11.43
C LEU A 44 6.17 -5.86 12.59
N PRO A 45 7.30 -5.16 12.46
CA PRO A 45 7.67 -4.14 13.47
C PRO A 45 6.58 -3.08 13.62
N PRO A 46 6.36 -2.56 14.85
CA PRO A 46 5.31 -1.57 15.10
C PRO A 46 5.41 -0.31 14.25
N ASP A 47 6.60 0.20 14.02
CA ASP A 47 6.82 1.38 13.19
C ASP A 47 6.43 1.14 11.73
N VAL A 48 6.76 -0.02 11.19
CA VAL A 48 6.34 -0.42 9.83
C VAL A 48 4.82 -0.55 9.76
N THR A 49 4.22 -1.20 10.75
CA THR A 49 2.77 -1.38 10.82
C THR A 49 2.04 -0.04 10.87
N ASP A 50 2.49 0.87 11.72
CA ASP A 50 1.85 2.18 11.88
C ASP A 50 1.95 3.01 10.61
N THR A 51 3.11 3.04 9.99
CA THR A 51 3.32 3.76 8.72
C THR A 51 2.46 3.17 7.62
N ALA A 52 2.50 1.86 7.45
CA ALA A 52 1.75 1.18 6.39
C ALA A 52 0.24 1.33 6.58
N GLU A 53 -0.25 1.26 7.82
CA GLU A 53 -1.67 1.48 8.12
C GLU A 53 -2.13 2.88 7.73
N LEU A 54 -1.33 3.88 8.08
CA LEU A 54 -1.62 5.26 7.70
C LEU A 54 -1.69 5.42 6.19
N LEU A 55 -0.69 4.91 5.47
CA LEU A 55 -0.65 5.03 4.01
C LEU A 55 -1.76 4.22 3.33
N LEU A 56 -2.08 3.04 3.84
CA LEU A 56 -3.21 2.25 3.36
C LEU A 56 -4.53 3.02 3.52
N SER A 57 -4.74 3.67 4.67
CA SER A 57 -5.92 4.50 4.91
C SER A 57 -6.04 5.61 3.87
N GLU A 58 -4.94 6.25 3.52
CA GLU A 58 -4.92 7.32 2.52
C GLU A 58 -5.28 6.79 1.12
N LEU A 59 -4.70 5.67 0.71
CA LEU A 59 -5.01 5.07 -0.58
C LEU A 59 -6.46 4.59 -0.65
N MET A 60 -6.98 4.00 0.42
CA MET A 60 -8.38 3.56 0.49
C MET A 60 -9.34 4.75 0.44
N THR A 61 -9.02 5.83 1.14
CA THR A 61 -9.82 7.06 1.13
C THR A 61 -9.85 7.67 -0.28
N ASN A 62 -8.72 7.73 -0.95
CA ASN A 62 -8.66 8.21 -2.33
C ASN A 62 -9.48 7.34 -3.28
N ALA A 63 -9.37 6.03 -3.16
CA ALA A 63 -10.14 5.10 -3.97
C ALA A 63 -11.65 5.27 -3.76
N TYR A 64 -12.06 5.49 -2.52
CA TYR A 64 -13.46 5.72 -2.17
C TYR A 64 -13.98 7.07 -2.69
N ARG A 65 -13.23 8.15 -2.50
CA ARG A 65 -13.68 9.51 -2.79
C ARG A 65 -13.67 9.87 -4.26
N HIS A 66 -12.66 9.39 -4.99
CA HIS A 66 -12.42 9.84 -6.35
C HIS A 66 -12.94 8.91 -7.43
N ALA A 67 -13.44 7.76 -7.06
CA ALA A 67 -13.97 6.84 -8.04
C ALA A 67 -15.32 7.32 -8.57
N LYS A 68 -15.33 7.85 -9.79
CA LYS A 68 -16.53 8.24 -10.54
C LYS A 68 -17.15 7.04 -11.23
N VAL A 69 -17.34 5.96 -10.52
CA VAL A 69 -17.86 4.72 -11.07
C VAL A 69 -19.18 4.34 -10.39
N PRO A 70 -20.02 3.52 -11.07
CA PRO A 70 -21.28 3.11 -10.47
C PRO A 70 -21.11 2.48 -9.09
N VAL A 71 -22.08 2.70 -8.23
CA VAL A 71 -22.18 2.07 -6.92
C VAL A 71 -22.15 0.55 -7.11
N GLY A 72 -21.38 -0.16 -6.29
CA GLY A 72 -21.28 -1.62 -6.36
C GLY A 72 -19.94 -2.15 -6.84
N ARG A 73 -19.02 -1.29 -7.29
CA ARG A 73 -17.65 -1.70 -7.60
C ARG A 73 -16.85 -1.91 -6.32
N GLU A 74 -15.98 -2.90 -6.35
CA GLU A 74 -15.11 -3.21 -5.21
C GLU A 74 -13.80 -2.44 -5.29
N ILE A 75 -13.20 -2.22 -4.12
CA ILE A 75 -11.81 -1.77 -3.97
C ILE A 75 -11.01 -2.98 -3.52
N TRP A 76 -9.90 -3.23 -4.17
CA TRP A 76 -9.04 -4.36 -3.84
C TRP A 76 -7.79 -3.82 -3.16
N ALA A 77 -7.43 -4.39 -2.01
CA ALA A 77 -6.20 -4.07 -1.31
C ALA A 77 -5.35 -5.32 -1.23
N ARG A 78 -4.13 -5.24 -1.70
CA ARG A 78 -3.20 -6.37 -1.71
C ARG A 78 -1.94 -6.01 -0.95
N CYS A 79 -1.50 -6.89 -0.08
CA CYS A 79 -0.28 -6.74 0.69
C CYS A 79 0.69 -7.85 0.34
N ILE A 80 1.90 -7.49 -0.03
CA ILE A 80 2.97 -8.44 -0.33
C ILE A 80 4.15 -8.11 0.57
N LEU A 81 4.55 -9.08 1.38
CA LEU A 81 5.71 -8.96 2.25
C LEU A 81 6.87 -9.76 1.68
N THR A 82 7.97 -9.08 1.44
CA THR A 82 9.25 -9.68 1.09
C THR A 82 10.23 -9.54 2.24
N ASP A 83 11.45 -10.01 2.08
CA ASP A 83 12.46 -9.92 3.15
C ASP A 83 12.92 -8.49 3.43
N ASP A 84 12.77 -7.59 2.48
CA ASP A 84 13.30 -6.23 2.55
C ASP A 84 12.24 -5.13 2.53
N HIS A 85 11.01 -5.43 2.13
CA HIS A 85 9.95 -4.42 2.11
C HIS A 85 8.55 -5.01 2.19
N LEU A 86 7.61 -4.15 2.57
CA LEU A 86 6.18 -4.40 2.49
C LEU A 86 5.61 -3.54 1.36
N ARG A 87 4.95 -4.16 0.40
CA ARG A 87 4.26 -3.46 -0.68
C ARG A 87 2.77 -3.59 -0.52
N ILE A 88 2.07 -2.48 -0.56
CA ILE A 88 0.61 -2.43 -0.54
C ILE A 88 0.11 -1.79 -1.82
N THR A 89 -0.82 -2.45 -2.49
CA THR A 89 -1.45 -1.99 -3.73
C THR A 89 -2.94 -1.87 -3.50
N VAL A 90 -3.51 -0.71 -3.84
CA VAL A 90 -4.96 -0.49 -3.83
C VAL A 90 -5.41 -0.34 -5.27
N THR A 91 -6.36 -1.17 -5.67
CA THR A 91 -6.92 -1.18 -7.02
C THR A 91 -8.37 -0.74 -6.97
N ASP A 92 -8.72 0.23 -7.80
CA ASP A 92 -10.11 0.68 -7.93
C ASP A 92 -10.52 0.74 -9.40
N ALA A 93 -11.78 1.00 -9.68
CA ALA A 93 -12.33 1.01 -11.03
C ALA A 93 -12.20 2.37 -11.74
N ASP A 94 -11.68 3.40 -11.08
CA ASP A 94 -11.46 4.70 -11.67
C ASP A 94 -10.17 4.71 -12.50
N THR A 95 -10.22 5.22 -13.71
CA THR A 95 -9.05 5.30 -14.60
C THR A 95 -8.25 6.58 -14.43
N THR A 96 -8.75 7.54 -13.65
CA THR A 96 -8.03 8.79 -13.42
C THR A 96 -6.85 8.56 -12.49
N LEU A 97 -5.64 8.72 -13.00
CA LEU A 97 -4.44 8.56 -12.19
C LEU A 97 -4.32 9.72 -11.20
N PRO A 98 -4.02 9.40 -9.92
CA PRO A 98 -3.78 10.44 -8.95
C PRO A 98 -2.49 11.18 -9.29
N GLN A 99 -2.54 12.49 -9.21
CA GLN A 99 -1.32 13.30 -9.30
C GLN A 99 -1.02 13.86 -7.93
N PRO A 100 0.23 13.75 -7.47
CA PRO A 100 0.63 14.47 -6.28
C PRO A 100 0.43 15.95 -6.56
N ALA A 101 -0.26 16.64 -5.65
CA ALA A 101 -0.42 18.07 -5.78
C ALA A 101 0.97 18.71 -5.91
N PRO A 102 1.21 19.54 -6.93
CA PRO A 102 2.43 20.31 -6.95
C PRO A 102 2.48 21.17 -5.69
N ALA A 103 3.68 21.24 -5.12
CA ALA A 103 4.03 21.88 -3.87
C ALA A 103 3.30 23.20 -3.60
N PRO A 104 3.24 23.66 -2.41
CA PRO A 104 2.08 23.87 -1.58
C PRO A 104 1.24 25.01 -2.09
N ALA A 105 0.24 24.71 -2.88
CA ALA A 105 -0.89 25.59 -2.91
C ALA A 105 -1.46 25.61 -1.48
N PRO A 106 -1.80 26.80 -0.93
CA PRO A 106 -2.50 26.82 0.34
C PRO A 106 -3.72 25.94 0.17
N ALA A 107 -3.65 24.75 0.74
CA ALA A 107 -4.70 23.80 0.63
C ALA A 107 -5.93 24.41 1.26
N CYS A 108 -7.01 24.54 0.50
CA CYS A 108 -8.31 24.62 1.12
C CYS A 108 -8.40 23.49 2.14
N PRO A 109 -8.85 23.74 3.38
CA PRO A 109 -8.95 22.69 4.40
C PRO A 109 -9.72 21.46 3.94
N ASP A 110 -10.51 21.60 2.88
CA ASP A 110 -11.34 20.53 2.32
C ASP A 110 -10.62 19.69 1.25
N ASP A 111 -9.39 20.06 0.86
CA ASP A 111 -8.65 19.37 -0.18
C ASP A 111 -7.74 18.28 0.43
N GLU A 112 -8.38 17.32 1.09
CA GLU A 112 -7.69 16.20 1.72
C GLU A 112 -7.00 15.27 0.71
N SER A 113 -7.45 15.27 -0.55
CA SER A 113 -6.93 14.38 -1.58
C SER A 113 -5.48 14.65 -1.94
N GLY A 114 -5.06 15.93 -1.99
CA GLY A 114 -3.68 16.28 -2.27
C GLY A 114 -2.73 15.96 -1.11
N ARG A 115 -3.25 15.94 0.12
CA ARG A 115 -2.46 15.64 1.32
C ARG A 115 -2.16 14.16 1.46
N GLY A 116 -3.09 13.28 1.10
CA GLY A 116 -2.91 11.84 1.18
C GLY A 116 -1.75 11.36 0.34
N LEU A 117 -1.67 11.79 -0.92
CA LEU A 117 -0.58 11.41 -1.81
C LEU A 117 0.75 12.07 -1.42
N ALA A 118 0.72 13.31 -0.93
CA ALA A 118 1.92 13.95 -0.41
C ALA A 118 2.48 13.19 0.79
N LEU A 119 1.61 12.68 1.65
CA LEU A 119 2.01 11.86 2.78
C LEU A 119 2.62 10.53 2.33
N VAL A 120 2.00 9.87 1.34
CA VAL A 120 2.55 8.65 0.75
C VAL A 120 3.94 8.90 0.17
N ALA A 121 4.09 9.95 -0.62
CA ALA A 121 5.37 10.32 -1.22
C ALA A 121 6.45 10.63 -0.17
N SER A 122 6.04 11.18 0.97
CA SER A 122 6.95 11.55 2.05
C SER A 122 7.40 10.37 2.91
N LEU A 123 6.50 9.43 3.19
CA LEU A 123 6.73 8.35 4.16
C LEU A 123 7.07 7.01 3.52
N ALA A 124 6.68 6.78 2.28
CA ALA A 124 6.98 5.54 1.58
C ALA A 124 8.43 5.51 1.08
N ALA A 125 9.02 4.33 1.07
CA ALA A 125 10.31 4.13 0.44
C ALA A 125 10.23 4.30 -1.08
N ASP A 126 9.10 3.88 -1.65
CA ASP A 126 8.77 4.05 -3.05
C ASP A 126 7.25 4.03 -3.21
N TRP A 127 6.73 4.62 -4.28
CA TRP A 127 5.31 4.59 -4.57
C TRP A 127 5.07 4.83 -6.06
N GLY A 128 3.89 4.47 -6.53
CA GLY A 128 3.54 4.70 -7.91
C GLY A 128 2.06 4.51 -8.16
N ALA A 129 1.65 4.88 -9.35
CA ALA A 129 0.29 4.70 -9.81
C ALA A 129 0.30 4.33 -11.29
N GLN A 130 -0.57 3.41 -11.67
CA GLN A 130 -0.65 2.97 -13.07
C GLN A 130 -2.07 2.51 -13.39
N LYS A 131 -2.44 2.62 -14.66
CA LYS A 131 -3.67 2.02 -15.15
C LYS A 131 -3.49 0.50 -15.18
N ARG A 132 -4.57 -0.23 -14.90
CA ARG A 132 -4.52 -1.69 -15.00
C ARG A 132 -4.19 -2.12 -16.41
N ALA A 133 -3.28 -3.07 -16.55
CA ALA A 133 -2.86 -3.60 -17.85
C ALA A 133 -4.01 -4.31 -18.57
N ARG A 134 -4.94 -4.91 -17.80
CA ARG A 134 -6.13 -5.57 -18.32
C ARG A 134 -7.33 -5.18 -17.48
N GLY A 135 -8.36 -4.63 -18.14
CA GLY A 135 -9.58 -4.23 -17.47
C GLY A 135 -9.64 -2.73 -17.20
N ILE A 136 -10.69 -2.34 -16.51
CA ILE A 136 -10.97 -0.95 -16.14
C ILE A 136 -10.40 -0.69 -14.76
N GLY A 137 -9.71 0.44 -14.59
CA GLY A 137 -9.27 0.87 -13.29
C GLY A 137 -7.80 1.22 -13.21
N LYS A 138 -7.38 1.54 -12.01
CA LYS A 138 -6.00 1.91 -11.69
C LYS A 138 -5.51 1.19 -10.46
N GLU A 139 -4.21 1.10 -10.35
CA GLU A 139 -3.51 0.61 -9.17
C GLU A 139 -2.64 1.74 -8.61
N VAL A 140 -2.75 1.98 -7.33
CA VAL A 140 -1.85 2.87 -6.59
C VAL A 140 -1.16 2.03 -5.53
N TRP A 141 0.14 2.13 -5.45
CA TRP A 141 0.93 1.29 -4.54
C TRP A 141 1.99 2.09 -3.82
N PHE A 142 2.40 1.57 -2.68
CA PHE A 142 3.56 2.08 -1.96
C PHE A 142 4.36 0.92 -1.36
N GLU A 143 5.62 1.19 -1.06
CA GLU A 143 6.51 0.27 -0.37
C GLU A 143 7.04 0.92 0.90
N VAL A 144 7.12 0.13 1.96
CA VAL A 144 7.73 0.52 3.23
C VAL A 144 8.92 -0.41 3.47
N ALA A 145 10.10 0.16 3.68
CA ALA A 145 11.30 -0.62 3.93
C ALA A 145 11.25 -1.26 5.32
N LEU A 146 11.68 -2.50 5.41
CA LEU A 146 11.84 -3.18 6.69
C LEU A 146 13.18 -2.80 7.33
N ALA A 147 13.19 -2.64 8.65
CA ALA A 147 14.40 -2.37 9.39
C ALA A 147 15.34 -3.58 9.26
N GLY A 148 16.56 -3.38 8.78
CA GLY A 148 17.53 -4.45 8.55
C GLY A 148 18.08 -4.49 7.13
N THR A 149 17.35 -3.88 6.19
CA THR A 149 17.80 -3.69 4.81
C THR A 149 18.26 -2.25 4.56
N ARG A 150 18.67 -1.56 5.60
CA ARG A 150 19.27 -0.25 5.41
C ARG A 150 20.52 -0.40 4.59
N THR A 151 20.40 -0.14 3.33
CA THR A 151 21.53 0.33 2.56
C THR A 151 21.93 1.65 3.24
N GLN A 152 22.98 1.60 4.03
CA GLN A 152 23.51 2.85 4.55
C GLN A 152 23.87 3.72 3.35
N PRO A 153 23.40 4.96 3.29
CA PRO A 153 23.98 5.86 2.33
C PRO A 153 25.46 5.92 2.64
N SER A 154 26.25 5.49 1.68
CA SER A 154 27.69 5.72 1.72
C SER A 154 27.87 7.23 1.89
N GLY A 155 28.23 7.64 3.06
CA GLY A 155 28.56 9.01 3.35
C GLY A 155 29.75 9.48 2.53
#